data_6002ea8486858bdd022cea7926ca70d4
#
_entry.id   6002ea8486858bdd022cea7926ca70d4
#
_cell.length_a   1.000
_cell.length_b   1.000
_cell.length_c   1.000
_cell.angle_alpha   90.00
_cell.angle_beta   90.00
_cell.angle_gamma   90.00
#
_symmetry.space_group_name_H-M   'P 1'
#
loop_
_entity.id
_entity.type
_entity.pdbx_description
1 polymer ?
#
loop_
_entity_poly.entity_id
_entity_poly.type
_entity_poly.pdbx_seq_one_letter_code
_entity_poly.pdbx_strand_id
1 'polypeptide(L)'
;MIFRLETRLALFATLLLTLASAATACKDQPTSSNSTPELTVAAASDLTQAFEEIGREFESTHKTRVVFVFGSTGMLTRQIEHGAPMDLFAAANVSFIEQLEQKGFIIPGTKAIYARGRITLWTPFESNLRLESIADLTRPEVMRIAIANPDHAPYGLAAKQALETAGIWDRVKPKLVYGDNIRQALQYARTGNVEVAIVALSLSMQGQGRWTLIPEELHEPLDQGLAIMKSTKNESAARAFAAFLGGPQGQAIMKKYGFSFPR
;
A
#
# COMPACT_ATOMS: atom_id res chain seq x y z
N MET A 1 -84.09 -28.90 -4.54
CA MET A 1 -82.99 -27.95 -4.53
C MET A 1 -81.90 -28.39 -3.55
N ILE A 2 -81.50 -29.70 -3.60
CA ILE A 2 -80.56 -30.32 -2.64
C ILE A 2 -79.42 -31.12 -3.38
N PHE A 3 -79.36 -31.13 -4.68
CA PHE A 3 -78.43 -31.96 -5.45
C PHE A 3 -77.17 -31.23 -6.01
N ARG A 4 -76.86 -29.99 -5.56
CA ARG A 4 -75.71 -29.22 -6.06
C ARG A 4 -74.61 -28.90 -5.02
N LEU A 5 -74.71 -29.46 -3.81
CA LEU A 5 -73.74 -29.15 -2.75
C LEU A 5 -72.69 -30.24 -2.53
N GLU A 6 -72.99 -31.49 -2.95
CA GLU A 6 -72.05 -32.60 -2.69
C GLU A 6 -70.92 -32.71 -3.72
N THR A 7 -71.10 -32.22 -4.95
CA THR A 7 -70.04 -32.31 -5.98
C THR A 7 -68.92 -31.25 -5.82
N ARG A 8 -69.11 -30.23 -5.00
CA ARG A 8 -68.06 -29.24 -4.73
C ARG A 8 -67.17 -29.61 -3.56
N LEU A 9 -67.61 -30.49 -2.66
CA LEU A 9 -66.78 -30.93 -1.53
C LEU A 9 -65.78 -32.03 -1.92
N ALA A 10 -66.10 -32.84 -2.93
CA ALA A 10 -65.24 -33.92 -3.42
C ALA A 10 -64.02 -33.41 -4.26
N LEU A 11 -64.16 -32.23 -4.92
CA LEU A 11 -63.08 -31.63 -5.70
C LEU A 11 -62.07 -30.86 -4.83
N PHE A 12 -62.45 -30.42 -3.62
CA PHE A 12 -61.49 -29.77 -2.73
C PHE A 12 -60.65 -30.74 -1.90
N ALA A 13 -61.13 -31.96 -1.67
CA ALA A 13 -60.38 -32.97 -0.92
C ALA A 13 -59.29 -33.65 -1.78
N THR A 14 -59.42 -33.69 -3.10
CA THR A 14 -58.37 -34.22 -4.02
C THR A 14 -57.29 -33.24 -4.37
N LEU A 15 -57.51 -31.92 -4.20
CA LEU A 15 -56.49 -30.92 -4.49
C LEU A 15 -55.55 -30.67 -3.28
N LEU A 16 -55.91 -31.06 -2.06
CA LEU A 16 -55.04 -30.95 -0.89
C LEU A 16 -54.07 -32.10 -0.68
N LEU A 17 -54.24 -33.23 -1.41
CA LEU A 17 -53.36 -34.39 -1.23
C LEU A 17 -52.18 -34.43 -2.21
N THR A 18 -52.13 -33.52 -3.19
CA THR A 18 -51.01 -33.46 -4.18
C THR A 18 -49.97 -32.38 -3.86
N LEU A 19 -50.13 -31.57 -2.78
CA LEU A 19 -49.18 -30.55 -2.39
C LEU A 19 -48.18 -30.98 -1.28
N ALA A 20 -48.26 -32.21 -0.80
CA ALA A 20 -47.46 -32.71 0.32
C ALA A 20 -46.21 -33.51 -0.11
N SER A 21 -45.87 -33.62 -1.42
CA SER A 21 -44.79 -34.49 -1.90
C SER A 21 -43.62 -33.72 -2.57
N ALA A 22 -43.53 -32.38 -2.46
CA ALA A 22 -42.45 -31.61 -3.07
C ALA A 22 -41.47 -31.02 -2.05
N ALA A 23 -41.45 -31.50 -0.80
CA ALA A 23 -40.53 -31.06 0.24
C ALA A 23 -39.47 -32.10 0.55
N THR A 24 -38.74 -32.56 -0.47
CA THR A 24 -37.57 -33.42 -0.23
C THR A 24 -36.46 -33.10 -1.22
N ALA A 25 -35.31 -32.77 -0.63
CA ALA A 25 -34.01 -32.64 -1.25
C ALA A 25 -33.59 -31.24 -1.77
N CYS A 26 -33.62 -30.20 -0.89
CA CYS A 26 -32.47 -29.34 -0.88
C CYS A 26 -31.34 -30.10 -0.19
N LYS A 27 -30.59 -30.91 -0.94
CA LYS A 27 -29.24 -31.30 -0.56
C LYS A 27 -28.46 -30.01 -0.55
N ASP A 28 -27.99 -29.58 0.64
CA ASP A 28 -26.90 -28.65 0.76
C ASP A 28 -25.73 -29.21 -0.04
N GLN A 29 -25.61 -28.79 -1.29
CA GLN A 29 -24.33 -28.89 -1.98
C GLN A 29 -23.40 -27.99 -1.21
N PRO A 30 -22.28 -28.47 -0.66
CA PRO A 30 -21.23 -27.62 -0.22
C PRO A 30 -20.79 -26.85 -1.47
N THR A 31 -21.17 -25.59 -1.57
CA THR A 31 -20.52 -24.65 -2.48
C THR A 31 -19.07 -24.55 -2.03
N SER A 32 -18.24 -25.47 -2.54
CA SER A 32 -16.80 -25.23 -2.56
C SER A 32 -16.62 -23.99 -3.44
N SER A 33 -16.67 -22.83 -2.80
CA SER A 33 -16.18 -21.60 -3.44
C SER A 33 -14.71 -21.85 -3.74
N ASN A 34 -14.41 -22.23 -4.98
CA ASN A 34 -13.05 -22.22 -5.55
C ASN A 34 -12.57 -20.76 -5.66
N SER A 35 -12.75 -19.96 -4.61
CA SER A 35 -12.17 -18.64 -4.53
C SER A 35 -10.67 -18.83 -4.29
N THR A 36 -9.87 -18.39 -5.26
CA THR A 36 -8.42 -18.27 -5.07
C THR A 36 -8.16 -17.55 -3.75
N PRO A 37 -7.34 -18.10 -2.84
CA PRO A 37 -7.00 -17.42 -1.59
C PRO A 37 -6.51 -16.01 -1.87
N GLU A 38 -6.94 -15.05 -1.07
CA GLU A 38 -6.57 -13.64 -1.20
C GLU A 38 -5.67 -13.22 -0.04
N LEU A 39 -4.57 -12.55 -0.36
CA LEU A 39 -3.61 -11.99 0.58
C LEU A 39 -3.72 -10.46 0.54
N THR A 40 -4.14 -9.84 1.63
CA THR A 40 -4.22 -8.38 1.75
C THR A 40 -2.94 -7.81 2.32
N VAL A 41 -2.22 -7.02 1.53
CA VAL A 41 -0.94 -6.40 1.89
C VAL A 41 -1.12 -4.89 2.04
N ALA A 42 -0.99 -4.39 3.26
CA ALA A 42 -0.82 -2.96 3.49
C ALA A 42 0.61 -2.57 3.08
N ALA A 43 0.78 -1.55 2.24
CA ALA A 43 2.08 -1.17 1.72
C ALA A 43 2.25 0.34 1.65
N ALA A 44 3.42 0.83 2.03
CA ALA A 44 3.77 2.23 1.86
C ALA A 44 3.71 2.63 0.38
N SER A 45 3.22 3.84 0.10
CA SER A 45 2.87 4.24 -1.26
C SER A 45 4.07 4.45 -2.21
N ASP A 46 5.29 4.51 -1.69
CA ASP A 46 6.53 4.46 -2.48
C ASP A 46 6.78 3.10 -3.13
N LEU A 47 6.16 2.04 -2.61
CA LEU A 47 6.26 0.66 -3.08
C LEU A 47 5.34 0.35 -4.26
N THR A 48 4.44 1.25 -4.63
CA THR A 48 3.31 0.94 -5.53
C THR A 48 3.75 0.17 -6.77
N GLN A 49 4.67 0.71 -7.58
CA GLN A 49 5.05 0.08 -8.85
C GLN A 49 5.84 -1.22 -8.63
N ALA A 50 6.77 -1.22 -7.66
CA ALA A 50 7.55 -2.40 -7.34
C ALA A 50 6.65 -3.53 -6.84
N PHE A 51 5.71 -3.21 -5.95
CA PHE A 51 4.82 -4.22 -5.37
C PHE A 51 3.75 -4.70 -6.34
N GLU A 52 3.26 -3.86 -7.24
CA GLU A 52 2.39 -4.31 -8.33
C GLU A 52 3.10 -5.29 -9.27
N GLU A 53 4.39 -5.11 -9.56
CA GLU A 53 5.19 -6.06 -10.33
C GLU A 53 5.46 -7.33 -9.51
N ILE A 54 5.88 -7.21 -8.25
CA ILE A 54 6.10 -8.32 -7.33
C ILE A 54 4.82 -9.16 -7.16
N GLY A 55 3.66 -8.50 -7.01
CA GLY A 55 2.36 -9.16 -6.89
C GLY A 55 2.05 -10.03 -8.09
N ARG A 56 2.21 -9.48 -9.31
CA ARG A 56 2.00 -10.26 -10.56
C ARG A 56 2.93 -11.46 -10.66
N GLU A 57 4.22 -11.29 -10.35
CA GLU A 57 5.20 -12.38 -10.38
C GLU A 57 4.90 -13.44 -9.31
N PHE A 58 4.51 -13.01 -8.11
CA PHE A 58 4.10 -13.93 -7.04
C PHE A 58 2.85 -14.72 -7.44
N GLU A 59 1.82 -14.06 -7.94
CA GLU A 59 0.57 -14.69 -8.39
C GLU A 59 0.80 -15.71 -9.51
N SER A 60 1.77 -15.46 -10.40
CA SER A 60 2.11 -16.38 -11.49
C SER A 60 2.64 -17.74 -11.02
N THR A 61 3.26 -17.75 -9.84
CA THR A 61 3.90 -18.96 -9.25
C THR A 61 3.15 -19.52 -8.03
N HIS A 62 2.27 -18.73 -7.42
CA HIS A 62 1.51 -19.09 -6.25
C HIS A 62 0.01 -18.96 -6.55
N LYS A 63 -0.79 -19.93 -6.14
CA LYS A 63 -2.26 -19.89 -6.30
C LYS A 63 -2.90 -18.97 -5.24
N THR A 64 -2.45 -17.72 -5.19
CA THR A 64 -2.90 -16.72 -4.21
C THR A 64 -2.95 -15.36 -4.89
N ARG A 65 -4.09 -14.71 -4.86
CA ARG A 65 -4.27 -13.33 -5.32
C ARG A 65 -3.71 -12.37 -4.28
N VAL A 66 -3.02 -11.32 -4.71
CA VAL A 66 -2.50 -10.29 -3.80
C VAL A 66 -3.27 -8.98 -4.00
N VAL A 67 -3.85 -8.47 -2.91
CA VAL A 67 -4.55 -7.19 -2.89
C VAL A 67 -3.73 -6.19 -2.09
N PHE A 68 -3.33 -5.10 -2.72
CA PHE A 68 -2.55 -4.05 -2.07
C PHE A 68 -3.43 -2.90 -1.58
N VAL A 69 -3.17 -2.47 -0.34
CA VAL A 69 -3.72 -1.24 0.24
C VAL A 69 -2.57 -0.25 0.41
N PHE A 70 -2.47 0.71 -0.53
CA PHE A 70 -1.39 1.69 -0.51
C PHE A 70 -1.76 2.94 0.27
N GLY A 71 -0.85 3.40 1.14
CA GLY A 71 -1.04 4.61 1.95
C GLY A 71 0.27 5.15 2.54
N SER A 72 0.18 6.20 3.36
CA SER A 72 1.33 6.57 4.18
C SER A 72 1.50 5.56 5.30
N THR A 73 2.74 5.27 5.66
CA THR A 73 3.07 4.26 6.68
C THR A 73 2.32 4.50 7.99
N GLY A 74 2.33 5.72 8.52
CA GLY A 74 1.66 6.03 9.79
C GLY A 74 0.13 5.97 9.71
N MET A 75 -0.49 6.28 8.55
CA MET A 75 -1.94 6.09 8.38
C MET A 75 -2.30 4.60 8.36
N LEU A 76 -1.54 3.77 7.63
CA LEU A 76 -1.72 2.32 7.61
C LEU A 76 -1.52 1.69 8.99
N THR A 77 -0.50 2.16 9.73
CA THR A 77 -0.27 1.73 11.12
C THR A 77 -1.49 1.99 11.99
N ARG A 78 -2.05 3.20 11.93
CA ARG A 78 -3.29 3.52 12.68
C ARG A 78 -4.48 2.67 12.25
N GLN A 79 -4.64 2.38 10.95
CA GLN A 79 -5.70 1.49 10.46
C GLN A 79 -5.55 0.08 11.03
N ILE A 80 -4.32 -0.46 11.07
CA ILE A 80 -4.02 -1.77 11.67
C ILE A 80 -4.35 -1.76 13.16
N GLU A 81 -3.94 -0.72 13.89
CA GLU A 81 -4.24 -0.56 15.33
C GLU A 81 -5.76 -0.50 15.60
N HIS A 82 -6.55 0.00 14.65
CA HIS A 82 -8.03 0.04 14.73
C HIS A 82 -8.70 -1.21 14.12
N GLY A 83 -7.93 -2.26 13.85
CA GLY A 83 -8.48 -3.56 13.44
C GLY A 83 -8.71 -3.73 11.93
N ALA A 84 -8.09 -2.92 11.08
CA ALA A 84 -8.15 -3.15 9.63
C ALA A 84 -7.60 -4.55 9.29
N PRO A 85 -8.31 -5.35 8.46
CA PRO A 85 -8.00 -6.75 8.20
C PRO A 85 -6.85 -6.87 7.18
N MET A 86 -5.62 -6.65 7.63
CA MET A 86 -4.41 -6.80 6.83
C MET A 86 -3.69 -8.09 7.21
N ASP A 87 -3.12 -8.79 6.21
CA ASP A 87 -2.35 -10.01 6.42
C ASP A 87 -0.85 -9.71 6.60
N LEU A 88 -0.32 -8.75 5.84
CA LEU A 88 1.06 -8.32 5.89
C LEU A 88 1.13 -6.79 5.81
N PHE A 89 2.09 -6.20 6.51
CA PHE A 89 2.38 -4.78 6.42
C PHE A 89 3.83 -4.54 5.97
N ALA A 90 4.00 -3.78 4.89
CA ALA A 90 5.27 -3.31 4.36
C ALA A 90 5.37 -1.79 4.55
N ALA A 91 6.15 -1.38 5.54
CA ALA A 91 6.32 0.00 5.98
C ALA A 91 7.55 0.65 5.34
N ALA A 92 7.50 1.95 5.06
CA ALA A 92 8.65 2.72 4.58
C ALA A 92 9.67 3.06 5.68
N ASN A 93 9.38 2.72 6.93
CA ASN A 93 10.34 2.81 8.04
C ASN A 93 10.05 1.69 9.05
N VAL A 94 11.10 0.96 9.43
CA VAL A 94 11.03 -0.19 10.34
C VAL A 94 10.49 0.18 11.72
N SER A 95 10.66 1.42 12.19
CA SER A 95 10.17 1.87 13.50
C SER A 95 8.65 1.70 13.68
N PHE A 96 7.87 1.78 12.59
CA PHE A 96 6.43 1.52 12.64
C PHE A 96 6.10 0.03 12.82
N ILE A 97 6.94 -0.86 12.28
CA ILE A 97 6.84 -2.29 12.55
C ILE A 97 7.17 -2.57 14.02
N GLU A 98 8.21 -1.92 14.55
CA GLU A 98 8.58 -2.05 15.97
C GLU A 98 7.49 -1.53 16.91
N GLN A 99 6.83 -0.44 16.56
CA GLN A 99 5.66 0.06 17.28
C GLN A 99 4.53 -0.99 17.34
N LEU A 100 4.21 -1.62 16.21
CA LEU A 100 3.18 -2.67 16.13
C LEU A 100 3.61 -3.95 16.87
N GLU A 101 4.91 -4.29 16.85
CA GLU A 101 5.47 -5.41 17.61
C GLU A 101 5.29 -5.21 19.10
N GLN A 102 5.68 -4.04 19.64
CA GLN A 102 5.53 -3.68 21.05
C GLN A 102 4.07 -3.72 21.51
N LYS A 103 3.14 -3.35 20.63
CA LYS A 103 1.70 -3.41 20.89
C LYS A 103 1.07 -4.79 20.66
N GLY A 104 1.85 -5.78 20.21
CA GLY A 104 1.38 -7.15 20.01
C GLY A 104 0.53 -7.39 18.76
N PHE A 105 0.63 -6.54 17.73
CA PHE A 105 -0.13 -6.66 16.47
C PHE A 105 0.52 -7.56 15.41
N ILE A 106 1.79 -7.94 15.58
CA ILE A 106 2.49 -8.80 14.62
C ILE A 106 2.72 -10.21 15.17
N ILE A 107 2.95 -11.15 14.26
CA ILE A 107 3.43 -12.50 14.65
C ILE A 107 4.91 -12.38 15.03
N PRO A 108 5.30 -12.82 16.24
CA PRO A 108 6.69 -12.77 16.69
C PRO A 108 7.66 -13.44 15.69
N GLY A 109 8.81 -12.79 15.46
CA GLY A 109 9.85 -13.32 14.57
C GLY A 109 9.57 -13.13 13.07
N THR A 110 8.52 -12.38 12.69
CA THR A 110 8.23 -12.07 11.28
C THR A 110 8.72 -10.70 10.84
N LYS A 111 9.20 -9.86 11.78
CA LYS A 111 9.80 -8.57 11.46
C LYS A 111 11.08 -8.76 10.64
N ALA A 112 11.19 -8.06 9.52
CA ALA A 112 12.39 -8.03 8.68
C ALA A 112 12.58 -6.65 8.04
N ILE A 113 13.83 -6.22 7.89
CA ILE A 113 14.20 -5.12 7.01
C ILE A 113 14.46 -5.74 5.64
N TYR A 114 13.75 -5.27 4.61
CA TYR A 114 13.82 -5.89 3.28
C TYR A 114 14.36 -4.96 2.19
N ALA A 115 14.47 -3.66 2.44
CA ALA A 115 14.99 -2.68 1.50
C ALA A 115 15.38 -1.37 2.21
N ARG A 116 16.04 -0.47 1.47
CA ARG A 116 16.28 0.93 1.85
C ARG A 116 15.87 1.84 0.71
N GLY A 117 15.04 2.84 1.02
CA GLY A 117 14.60 3.87 0.09
C GLY A 117 15.52 5.08 0.02
N ARG A 118 15.35 5.92 -1.00
CA ARG A 118 16.07 7.19 -1.20
C ARG A 118 15.07 8.27 -1.59
N ILE A 119 15.40 9.54 -1.34
CA ILE A 119 14.61 10.70 -1.76
C ILE A 119 15.27 11.48 -2.89
N THR A 120 14.46 12.16 -3.68
CA THR A 120 14.89 12.96 -4.83
C THR A 120 14.12 14.27 -4.89
N LEU A 121 14.72 15.29 -5.50
CA LEU A 121 13.99 16.42 -6.08
C LEU A 121 13.41 15.96 -7.41
N TRP A 122 12.15 16.25 -7.67
CA TRP A 122 11.47 15.88 -8.91
C TRP A 122 10.76 17.08 -9.54
N THR A 123 10.93 17.27 -10.85
CA THR A 123 10.23 18.28 -11.65
C THR A 123 9.69 17.65 -12.95
N PRO A 124 8.54 18.09 -13.49
CA PRO A 124 8.05 17.61 -14.78
C PRO A 124 9.04 17.95 -15.91
N PHE A 125 9.01 17.20 -17.02
CA PHE A 125 9.90 17.44 -18.16
C PHE A 125 9.68 18.81 -18.79
N GLU A 126 8.46 19.32 -18.79
CA GLU A 126 8.05 20.61 -19.33
C GLU A 126 8.58 21.80 -18.49
N SER A 127 8.98 21.56 -17.25
CA SER A 127 9.54 22.59 -16.38
C SER A 127 10.88 23.10 -16.91
N ASN A 128 11.07 24.41 -16.87
CA ASN A 128 12.36 25.04 -17.15
C ASN A 128 13.32 24.98 -15.97
N LEU A 129 12.85 24.56 -14.79
CA LEU A 129 13.70 24.43 -13.61
C LEU A 129 14.74 23.31 -13.81
N ARG A 130 15.98 23.62 -13.47
CA ARG A 130 17.09 22.68 -13.37
C ARG A 130 17.60 22.75 -11.94
N LEU A 131 17.37 21.67 -11.19
CA LEU A 131 17.74 21.58 -9.79
C LEU A 131 18.86 20.55 -9.67
N GLU A 132 20.03 20.99 -9.23
CA GLU A 132 21.22 20.16 -9.06
C GLU A 132 21.41 19.76 -7.60
N SER A 133 20.84 20.54 -6.68
CA SER A 133 20.96 20.29 -5.25
C SER A 133 19.70 20.73 -4.48
N ILE A 134 19.59 20.29 -3.23
CA ILE A 134 18.50 20.71 -2.33
C ILE A 134 18.52 22.23 -2.05
N ALA A 135 19.69 22.88 -2.15
CA ALA A 135 19.81 24.31 -1.96
C ALA A 135 19.07 25.13 -3.02
N ASP A 136 18.88 24.58 -4.23
CA ASP A 136 18.16 25.22 -5.32
C ASP A 136 16.69 25.48 -5.01
N LEU A 137 16.12 24.80 -4.02
CA LEU A 137 14.76 25.03 -3.54
C LEU A 137 14.54 26.42 -2.97
N THR A 138 15.62 27.13 -2.64
CA THR A 138 15.56 28.51 -2.13
C THR A 138 15.41 29.55 -3.24
N ARG A 139 15.61 29.18 -4.51
CA ARG A 139 15.52 30.07 -5.67
C ARG A 139 14.15 30.72 -5.78
N PRO A 140 14.06 31.97 -6.31
CA PRO A 140 12.79 32.68 -6.45
C PRO A 140 11.78 31.96 -7.37
N GLU A 141 12.27 31.22 -8.38
CA GLU A 141 11.42 30.51 -9.34
C GLU A 141 10.74 29.28 -8.72
N VAL A 142 11.23 28.78 -7.58
CA VAL A 142 10.59 27.71 -6.81
C VAL A 142 9.62 28.37 -5.82
N MET A 143 8.36 28.41 -6.17
CA MET A 143 7.32 29.03 -5.35
C MET A 143 6.62 28.05 -4.43
N ARG A 144 6.41 26.81 -4.88
CA ARG A 144 5.73 25.75 -4.12
C ARG A 144 6.48 24.43 -4.25
N ILE A 145 6.59 23.72 -3.15
CA ILE A 145 7.33 22.48 -3.01
C ILE A 145 6.41 21.45 -2.36
N ALA A 146 6.12 20.35 -3.04
CA ALA A 146 5.35 19.26 -2.43
C ALA A 146 6.26 18.30 -1.67
N ILE A 147 5.85 17.95 -0.46
CA ILE A 147 6.40 16.84 0.32
C ILE A 147 5.24 16.01 0.89
N ALA A 148 5.46 14.75 1.23
CA ALA A 148 4.50 14.03 2.05
C ALA A 148 4.43 14.64 3.46
N ASN A 149 3.30 14.52 4.15
CA ASN A 149 3.16 15.06 5.50
C ASN A 149 4.13 14.34 6.48
N PRO A 150 5.10 15.05 7.08
CA PRO A 150 6.11 14.45 7.95
C PRO A 150 5.54 13.83 9.24
N ASP A 151 4.33 14.23 9.66
CA ASP A 151 3.71 13.71 10.89
C ASP A 151 3.36 12.23 10.82
N HIS A 152 3.23 11.68 9.59
CA HIS A 152 2.82 10.27 9.42
C HIS A 152 3.42 9.59 8.18
N ALA A 153 4.22 10.29 7.38
CA ALA A 153 4.85 9.72 6.19
C ALA A 153 6.39 9.75 6.33
N PRO A 154 7.07 8.58 6.39
CA PRO A 154 8.53 8.51 6.54
C PRO A 154 9.29 9.32 5.49
N TYR A 155 8.87 9.30 4.24
CA TYR A 155 9.48 10.10 3.18
C TYR A 155 9.28 11.62 3.38
N GLY A 156 8.18 12.03 4.00
CA GLY A 156 7.96 13.41 4.40
C GLY A 156 8.87 13.83 5.54
N LEU A 157 9.06 12.94 6.52
CA LEU A 157 10.01 13.16 7.61
C LEU A 157 11.45 13.26 7.09
N ALA A 158 11.85 12.37 6.19
CA ALA A 158 13.17 12.43 5.56
C ALA A 158 13.36 13.72 4.74
N ALA A 159 12.34 14.16 4.00
CA ALA A 159 12.38 15.44 3.29
C ALA A 159 12.57 16.62 4.26
N LYS A 160 11.82 16.64 5.37
CA LYS A 160 11.97 17.67 6.41
C LYS A 160 13.38 17.65 7.00
N GLN A 161 13.89 16.50 7.40
CA GLN A 161 15.25 16.36 7.95
C GLN A 161 16.31 16.84 6.96
N ALA A 162 16.18 16.50 5.67
CA ALA A 162 17.12 16.95 4.65
C ALA A 162 17.11 18.48 4.49
N LEU A 163 15.94 19.11 4.54
CA LEU A 163 15.81 20.57 4.48
C LEU A 163 16.38 21.26 5.73
N GLU A 164 16.20 20.65 6.91
CA GLU A 164 16.75 21.13 8.18
C GLU A 164 18.28 20.98 8.20
N THR A 165 18.81 19.83 7.83
CA THR A 165 20.25 19.55 7.78
C THR A 165 20.97 20.45 6.76
N ALA A 166 20.31 20.73 5.61
CA ALA A 166 20.81 21.68 4.62
C ALA A 166 20.71 23.16 5.06
N GLY A 167 20.12 23.46 6.21
CA GLY A 167 19.99 24.82 6.75
C GLY A 167 19.03 25.72 5.97
N ILE A 168 18.09 25.13 5.21
CA ILE A 168 17.16 25.92 4.36
C ILE A 168 15.69 25.79 4.78
N TRP A 169 15.38 25.03 5.84
CA TRP A 169 14.02 24.77 6.29
C TRP A 169 13.17 26.03 6.43
N ASP A 170 13.63 27.03 7.18
CA ASP A 170 12.86 28.25 7.44
C ASP A 170 12.57 29.05 6.17
N ARG A 171 13.48 28.99 5.18
CA ARG A 171 13.32 29.68 3.88
C ARG A 171 12.30 28.99 2.99
N VAL A 172 12.22 27.64 3.04
CA VAL A 172 11.34 26.85 2.17
C VAL A 172 10.02 26.47 2.84
N LYS A 173 9.95 26.48 4.17
CA LYS A 173 8.74 26.13 4.93
C LYS A 173 7.48 26.87 4.46
N PRO A 174 7.53 28.19 4.14
CA PRO A 174 6.35 28.90 3.63
C PRO A 174 5.90 28.45 2.23
N LYS A 175 6.76 27.74 1.48
CA LYS A 175 6.50 27.23 0.14
C LYS A 175 5.95 25.78 0.15
N LEU A 176 5.92 25.12 1.32
CA LEU A 176 5.59 23.70 1.39
C LEU A 176 4.10 23.43 1.21
N VAL A 177 3.80 22.42 0.39
CA VAL A 177 2.49 21.84 0.20
C VAL A 177 2.55 20.37 0.64
N TYR A 178 1.70 19.97 1.56
CA TYR A 178 1.72 18.64 2.15
C TYR A 178 0.74 17.70 1.46
N GLY A 179 1.24 16.54 1.01
CA GLY A 179 0.42 15.43 0.55
C GLY A 179 0.20 14.41 1.67
N ASP A 180 -0.93 13.71 1.67
CA ASP A 180 -1.21 12.66 2.65
C ASP A 180 -0.22 11.49 2.56
N ASN A 181 0.41 11.31 1.42
CA ASN A 181 1.44 10.31 1.18
C ASN A 181 2.37 10.76 0.03
N ILE A 182 3.44 9.99 -0.20
CA ILE A 182 4.47 10.38 -1.16
C ILE A 182 3.98 10.37 -2.63
N ARG A 183 2.98 9.54 -2.97
CA ARG A 183 2.36 9.56 -4.31
C ARG A 183 1.56 10.83 -4.55
N GLN A 184 0.83 11.30 -3.54
CA GLN A 184 0.08 12.55 -3.66
C GLN A 184 1.02 13.75 -3.80
N ALA A 185 2.15 13.77 -3.08
CA ALA A 185 3.17 14.80 -3.26
C ALA A 185 3.69 14.83 -4.72
N LEU A 186 4.00 13.66 -5.30
CA LEU A 186 4.37 13.56 -6.72
C LEU A 186 3.24 14.04 -7.65
N GLN A 187 1.99 13.67 -7.33
CA GLN A 187 0.83 14.05 -8.14
C GLN A 187 0.68 15.58 -8.23
N TYR A 188 0.92 16.32 -7.13
CA TYR A 188 0.88 17.78 -7.16
C TYR A 188 1.88 18.38 -8.15
N ALA A 189 3.08 17.83 -8.25
CA ALA A 189 4.07 18.29 -9.23
C ALA A 189 3.71 17.84 -10.66
N ARG A 190 3.20 16.63 -10.85
CA ARG A 190 2.75 16.13 -12.17
C ARG A 190 1.62 16.97 -12.77
N THR A 191 0.72 17.47 -11.93
CA THR A 191 -0.43 18.28 -12.35
C THR A 191 -0.14 19.78 -12.38
N GLY A 192 1.11 20.21 -12.13
CA GLY A 192 1.51 21.60 -12.13
C GLY A 192 0.99 22.42 -10.94
N ASN A 193 0.47 21.79 -9.91
CA ASN A 193 0.05 22.47 -8.68
C ASN A 193 1.23 22.98 -7.86
N VAL A 194 2.41 22.40 -8.05
CA VAL A 194 3.69 22.84 -7.48
C VAL A 194 4.79 22.71 -8.53
N GLU A 195 5.87 23.47 -8.38
CA GLU A 195 7.00 23.44 -9.31
C GLU A 195 7.92 22.25 -9.06
N VAL A 196 8.02 21.79 -7.82
CA VAL A 196 8.95 20.75 -7.36
C VAL A 196 8.27 19.84 -6.36
N ALA A 197 8.63 18.57 -6.36
CA ALA A 197 8.29 17.65 -5.27
C ALA A 197 9.56 16.96 -4.73
N ILE A 198 9.63 16.77 -3.41
CA ILE A 198 10.59 15.83 -2.80
C ILE A 198 9.87 14.50 -2.65
N VAL A 199 10.33 13.50 -3.39
CA VAL A 199 9.64 12.21 -3.51
C VAL A 199 10.59 11.02 -3.43
N ALA A 200 10.04 9.82 -3.35
CA ALA A 200 10.82 8.58 -3.38
C ALA A 200 11.50 8.38 -4.75
N LEU A 201 12.74 7.90 -4.74
CA LEU A 201 13.46 7.52 -5.96
C LEU A 201 12.66 6.50 -6.78
N SER A 202 12.01 5.54 -6.13
CA SER A 202 11.16 4.53 -6.77
C SER A 202 10.04 5.13 -7.63
N LEU A 203 9.50 6.26 -7.22
CA LEU A 203 8.47 6.98 -7.97
C LEU A 203 9.07 7.88 -9.05
N SER A 204 10.27 8.40 -8.83
CA SER A 204 10.97 9.30 -9.75
C SER A 204 11.48 8.59 -10.99
N MET A 205 11.90 7.33 -10.86
CA MET A 205 12.45 6.52 -11.96
C MET A 205 11.42 6.10 -13.00
N GLN A 206 10.12 6.33 -12.74
CA GLN A 206 9.04 5.88 -13.63
C GLN A 206 8.76 6.81 -14.83
N GLY A 207 9.67 7.70 -15.14
CA GLY A 207 9.55 8.63 -16.27
C GLY A 207 8.66 9.84 -15.99
N GLN A 208 8.40 10.65 -17.03
CA GLN A 208 7.60 11.88 -16.99
C GLN A 208 8.21 13.07 -16.23
N GLY A 209 9.46 12.97 -15.78
CA GLY A 209 10.11 14.08 -15.08
C GLY A 209 11.61 13.89 -14.92
N ARG A 210 12.27 14.97 -14.58
CA ARG A 210 13.69 14.99 -14.19
C ARG A 210 13.79 14.89 -12.68
N TRP A 211 14.82 14.22 -12.22
CA TRP A 211 15.06 14.11 -10.79
C TRP A 211 16.55 14.23 -10.46
N THR A 212 16.83 14.72 -9.27
CA THR A 212 18.17 14.81 -8.68
C THR A 212 18.14 14.12 -7.33
N LEU A 213 19.07 13.21 -7.10
CA LEU A 213 19.15 12.46 -5.86
C LEU A 213 19.55 13.39 -4.71
N ILE A 214 18.83 13.32 -3.60
CA ILE A 214 19.22 14.01 -2.37
C ILE A 214 20.25 13.13 -1.63
N PRO A 215 21.39 13.72 -1.17
CA PRO A 215 22.40 13.00 -0.41
C PRO A 215 21.81 12.32 0.83
N GLU A 216 22.20 11.05 1.08
CA GLU A 216 21.63 10.26 2.17
C GLU A 216 22.06 10.71 3.56
N GLU A 217 23.18 11.40 3.64
CA GLU A 217 23.69 12.00 4.88
C GLU A 217 22.85 13.17 5.39
N LEU A 218 21.91 13.68 4.58
CA LEU A 218 21.02 14.78 4.98
C LEU A 218 19.79 14.32 5.76
N HIS A 219 19.53 13.02 5.85
CA HIS A 219 18.37 12.49 6.56
C HIS A 219 18.66 11.10 7.16
N GLU A 220 17.85 10.68 8.13
CA GLU A 220 17.91 9.32 8.66
C GLU A 220 17.63 8.27 7.58
N PRO A 221 18.23 7.07 7.66
CA PRO A 221 17.99 5.99 6.72
C PRO A 221 16.52 5.61 6.62
N LEU A 222 16.03 5.42 5.39
CA LEU A 222 14.68 4.93 5.11
C LEU A 222 14.68 3.40 5.02
N ASP A 223 15.03 2.73 6.13
CA ASP A 223 15.03 1.27 6.21
C ASP A 223 13.61 0.74 6.24
N GLN A 224 13.23 0.06 5.15
CA GLN A 224 11.89 -0.46 4.95
C GLN A 224 11.70 -1.77 5.71
N GLY A 225 10.69 -1.80 6.57
CA GLY A 225 10.36 -2.95 7.39
C GLY A 225 9.08 -3.65 6.94
N LEU A 226 9.02 -4.97 7.11
CA LEU A 226 7.77 -5.72 6.97
C LEU A 226 7.50 -6.57 8.20
N ALA A 227 6.23 -6.93 8.40
CA ALA A 227 5.82 -7.96 9.34
C ALA A 227 4.47 -8.58 8.93
N ILE A 228 4.20 -9.79 9.43
CA ILE A 228 2.94 -10.49 9.26
C ILE A 228 2.03 -10.13 10.42
N MET A 229 0.79 -9.75 10.12
CA MET A 229 -0.17 -9.33 11.13
C MET A 229 -0.70 -10.53 11.94
N LYS A 230 -0.80 -10.36 13.26
CA LYS A 230 -1.29 -11.40 14.17
C LYS A 230 -2.75 -11.79 13.91
N SER A 231 -3.54 -10.87 13.35
CA SER A 231 -4.95 -11.09 12.98
C SER A 231 -5.14 -11.87 11.68
N THR A 232 -4.07 -12.14 10.93
CA THR A 232 -4.17 -12.83 9.63
C THR A 232 -4.78 -14.22 9.74
N LYS A 233 -5.58 -14.58 8.77
CA LYS A 233 -6.05 -15.95 8.55
C LYS A 233 -5.27 -16.65 7.42
N ASN A 234 -4.33 -15.93 6.79
CA ASN A 234 -3.59 -16.33 5.60
C ASN A 234 -2.08 -16.41 5.88
N GLU A 235 -1.66 -16.83 7.10
CA GLU A 235 -0.25 -16.79 7.54
C GLU A 235 0.70 -17.49 6.55
N SER A 236 0.32 -18.65 6.02
CA SER A 236 1.14 -19.39 5.06
C SER A 236 1.40 -18.57 3.79
N ALA A 237 0.38 -17.92 3.23
CA ALA A 237 0.51 -17.06 2.06
C ALA A 237 1.33 -15.81 2.37
N ALA A 238 1.14 -15.20 3.55
CA ALA A 238 1.91 -14.04 3.99
C ALA A 238 3.41 -14.38 4.15
N ARG A 239 3.73 -15.53 4.70
CA ARG A 239 5.12 -16.05 4.80
C ARG A 239 5.72 -16.32 3.43
N ALA A 240 4.96 -16.92 2.50
CA ALA A 240 5.40 -17.14 1.13
C ALA A 240 5.68 -15.82 0.41
N PHE A 241 4.81 -14.82 0.55
CA PHE A 241 5.00 -13.49 -0.03
C PHE A 241 6.24 -12.79 0.56
N ALA A 242 6.42 -12.81 1.87
CA ALA A 242 7.60 -12.24 2.53
C ALA A 242 8.90 -12.92 2.07
N ALA A 243 8.89 -14.26 1.93
CA ALA A 243 10.03 -15.02 1.40
C ALA A 243 10.31 -14.69 -0.07
N PHE A 244 9.26 -14.56 -0.90
CA PHE A 244 9.40 -14.14 -2.31
C PHE A 244 10.01 -12.74 -2.42
N LEU A 245 9.52 -11.77 -1.64
CA LEU A 245 10.04 -10.40 -1.60
C LEU A 245 11.53 -10.37 -1.22
N GLY A 246 11.93 -11.13 -0.20
CA GLY A 246 13.32 -11.25 0.25
C GLY A 246 14.20 -12.13 -0.64
N GLY A 247 13.61 -12.90 -1.56
CA GLY A 247 14.30 -13.78 -2.48
C GLY A 247 14.91 -13.06 -3.69
N PRO A 248 15.68 -13.79 -4.53
CA PRO A 248 16.40 -13.19 -5.66
C PRO A 248 15.49 -12.43 -6.65
N GLN A 249 14.30 -12.94 -6.94
CA GLN A 249 13.36 -12.31 -7.86
C GLN A 249 12.79 -11.01 -7.26
N GLY A 250 12.31 -11.04 -6.02
CA GLY A 250 11.80 -9.86 -5.34
C GLY A 250 12.87 -8.77 -5.20
N GLN A 251 14.08 -9.15 -4.80
CA GLN A 251 15.22 -8.23 -4.71
C GLN A 251 15.60 -7.63 -6.08
N ALA A 252 15.56 -8.41 -7.16
CA ALA A 252 15.85 -7.91 -8.51
C ALA A 252 14.81 -6.84 -8.92
N ILE A 253 13.52 -7.07 -8.64
CA ILE A 253 12.46 -6.10 -8.90
C ILE A 253 12.68 -4.85 -8.03
N MET A 254 12.92 -5.00 -6.73
CA MET A 254 13.17 -3.86 -5.83
C MET A 254 14.35 -3.00 -6.32
N LYS A 255 15.46 -3.62 -6.75
CA LYS A 255 16.62 -2.90 -7.35
C LYS A 255 16.24 -2.13 -8.61
N LYS A 256 15.43 -2.72 -9.49
CA LYS A 256 14.92 -2.07 -10.72
C LYS A 256 14.19 -0.76 -10.40
N TYR A 257 13.53 -0.69 -9.24
CA TYR A 257 12.82 0.50 -8.77
C TYR A 257 13.66 1.38 -7.82
N GLY A 258 15.00 1.22 -7.79
CA GLY A 258 15.90 2.11 -7.07
C GLY A 258 16.02 1.88 -5.58
N PHE A 259 15.52 0.76 -5.08
CA PHE A 259 15.76 0.35 -3.70
C PHE A 259 17.14 -0.29 -3.55
N SER A 260 17.80 -0.02 -2.44
CA SER A 260 19.02 -0.71 -2.00
C SER A 260 18.72 -1.67 -0.84
N PHE A 261 19.71 -2.46 -0.45
CA PHE A 261 19.57 -3.43 0.64
C PHE A 261 20.61 -3.09 1.73
N PRO A 262 20.17 -2.90 2.99
CA PRO A 262 21.11 -2.80 4.11
C PRO A 262 21.98 -4.06 4.17
N ARG A 263 23.27 -3.86 4.47
CA ARG A 263 24.21 -4.96 4.67
C ARG A 263 24.06 -5.53 6.06
#